data_7a9e24cf204b1c8e59e8bad78286b765
#
_entry.id   7a9e24cf204b1c8e59e8bad78286b765
#
_cell.length_a   1.000
_cell.length_b   1.000
_cell.length_c   1.000
_cell.angle_alpha   90.00
_cell.angle_beta   90.00
_cell.angle_gamma   90.00
#
_symmetry.space_group_name_H-M   'P 1'
#
loop_
_entity.id
_entity.type
_entity.pdbx_description
1 polymer ?
#
loop_
_entity_poly.entity_id
_entity_poly.type
_entity_poly.pdbx_seq_one_letter_code
_entity_poly.pdbx_strand_id
1 'polypeptide(L)'
;MKAQISFVEYLTSMIIFIGFVTFISIQVSSFIPNYLNEVRKEKMRSEAFQLSELLINDPGEPINWENINFDNVKRLGLSDETKNKTNFLSESKIVAFNLNCSNYEKIKEKLGTDYDFSVYLFDSKGQTKIKCSPNTIAFRGINITISRMVAFGNDFGELILEVW
;
A
#
# COMPACT_ATOMS: atom_id res chain seq x y z
N MET A 1 38.58 -52.81 -25.83
CA MET A 1 37.17 -52.45 -26.05
C MET A 1 36.42 -52.06 -24.74
N LYS A 2 36.56 -52.75 -23.60
CA LYS A 2 35.84 -52.38 -22.36
C LYS A 2 36.12 -50.96 -21.83
N ALA A 3 37.35 -50.45 -21.97
CA ALA A 3 37.70 -49.09 -21.47
C ALA A 3 37.09 -47.96 -22.31
N GLN A 4 36.87 -48.16 -23.62
CA GLN A 4 36.27 -47.18 -24.50
C GLN A 4 34.75 -47.04 -24.27
N ILE A 5 34.06 -48.14 -23.96
CA ILE A 5 32.62 -48.12 -23.65
C ILE A 5 32.38 -47.33 -22.37
N SER A 6 33.18 -47.53 -21.33
CA SER A 6 33.09 -46.82 -20.05
C SER A 6 33.32 -45.32 -20.20
N PHE A 7 34.19 -44.87 -21.08
CA PHE A 7 34.41 -43.44 -21.34
C PHE A 7 33.20 -42.76 -22.04
N VAL A 8 32.61 -43.42 -23.03
CA VAL A 8 31.43 -42.93 -23.75
C VAL A 8 30.22 -42.86 -22.81
N GLU A 9 30.01 -43.84 -21.96
CA GLU A 9 28.94 -43.83 -20.95
C GLU A 9 29.09 -42.68 -19.96
N TYR A 10 30.30 -42.43 -19.49
CA TYR A 10 30.60 -41.29 -18.60
C TYR A 10 30.31 -39.95 -19.27
N LEU A 11 30.75 -39.80 -20.54
CA LEU A 11 30.59 -38.55 -21.30
C LEU A 11 29.12 -38.27 -21.61
N THR A 12 28.36 -39.28 -21.98
CA THR A 12 26.89 -39.14 -22.19
C THR A 12 26.15 -38.80 -20.90
N SER A 13 26.49 -39.44 -19.80
CA SER A 13 25.90 -39.12 -18.49
C SER A 13 26.19 -37.68 -18.08
N MET A 14 27.41 -37.20 -18.31
CA MET A 14 27.80 -35.82 -18.02
C MET A 14 27.01 -34.81 -18.85
N ILE A 15 26.83 -35.08 -20.16
CA ILE A 15 26.05 -34.21 -21.04
C ILE A 15 24.59 -34.15 -20.60
N ILE A 16 23.97 -35.28 -20.26
CA ILE A 16 22.59 -35.34 -19.79
C ILE A 16 22.46 -34.56 -18.48
N PHE A 17 23.39 -34.73 -17.55
CA PHE A 17 23.38 -34.01 -16.28
C PHE A 17 23.50 -32.50 -16.48
N ILE A 18 24.44 -32.03 -17.29
CA ILE A 18 24.59 -30.60 -17.59
C ILE A 18 23.33 -30.06 -18.27
N GLY A 19 22.75 -30.79 -19.21
CA GLY A 19 21.48 -30.41 -19.86
C GLY A 19 20.34 -30.27 -18.86
N PHE A 20 20.23 -31.21 -17.93
CA PHE A 20 19.22 -31.17 -16.87
C PHE A 20 19.41 -29.98 -15.92
N VAL A 21 20.64 -29.75 -15.45
CA VAL A 21 20.96 -28.59 -14.58
C VAL A 21 20.67 -27.27 -15.29
N THR A 22 21.07 -27.16 -16.57
CA THR A 22 20.79 -25.96 -17.37
C THR A 22 19.28 -25.73 -17.52
N PHE A 23 18.52 -26.78 -17.83
CA PHE A 23 17.06 -26.70 -17.94
C PHE A 23 16.42 -26.22 -16.63
N ILE A 24 16.79 -26.80 -15.47
CA ILE A 24 16.30 -26.37 -14.16
C ILE A 24 16.65 -24.89 -13.90
N SER A 25 17.89 -24.50 -14.20
CA SER A 25 18.35 -23.12 -13.98
C SER A 25 17.54 -22.11 -14.80
N ILE A 26 17.21 -22.42 -16.05
CA ILE A 26 16.35 -21.57 -16.90
C ILE A 26 14.93 -21.49 -16.32
N GLN A 27 14.35 -22.60 -15.89
CA GLN A 27 13.02 -22.62 -15.30
C GLN A 27 12.97 -21.78 -14.03
N VAL A 28 13.90 -21.97 -13.11
CA VAL A 28 13.97 -21.18 -11.85
C VAL A 28 14.13 -19.70 -12.15
N SER A 29 15.02 -19.33 -13.08
CA SER A 29 15.23 -17.94 -13.46
C SER A 29 13.99 -17.27 -14.06
N SER A 30 13.13 -18.01 -14.73
CA SER A 30 11.88 -17.48 -15.29
C SER A 30 10.76 -17.34 -14.26
N PHE A 31 10.74 -18.16 -13.20
CA PHE A 31 9.74 -18.10 -12.14
C PHE A 31 10.01 -17.01 -11.09
N ILE A 32 11.28 -16.75 -10.77
CA ILE A 32 11.66 -15.81 -9.69
C ILE A 32 11.08 -14.41 -9.89
N PRO A 33 11.16 -13.75 -11.07
CA PRO A 33 10.62 -12.41 -11.25
C PRO A 33 9.12 -12.34 -11.00
N ASN A 34 8.36 -13.31 -11.48
CA ASN A 34 6.91 -13.39 -11.30
C ASN A 34 6.54 -13.54 -9.82
N TYR A 35 7.24 -14.43 -9.11
CA TYR A 35 7.05 -14.65 -7.69
C TYR A 35 7.35 -13.38 -6.86
N LEU A 36 8.46 -12.69 -7.15
CA LEU A 36 8.84 -11.46 -6.46
C LEU A 36 7.82 -10.33 -6.70
N ASN A 37 7.28 -10.24 -7.92
CA ASN A 37 6.23 -9.26 -8.23
C ASN A 37 4.94 -9.55 -7.45
N GLU A 38 4.56 -10.82 -7.32
CA GLU A 38 3.37 -11.21 -6.54
C GLU A 38 3.55 -10.91 -5.06
N VAL A 39 4.69 -11.27 -4.47
CA VAL A 39 5.01 -10.95 -3.06
C VAL A 39 5.00 -9.45 -2.81
N ARG A 40 5.56 -8.65 -3.73
CA ARG A 40 5.53 -7.18 -3.63
C ARG A 40 4.11 -6.63 -3.67
N LYS A 41 3.28 -7.15 -4.57
CA LYS A 41 1.87 -6.77 -4.70
C LYS A 41 1.06 -7.08 -3.44
N GLU A 42 1.24 -8.28 -2.87
CA GLU A 42 0.57 -8.67 -1.63
C GLU A 42 1.03 -7.81 -0.43
N LYS A 43 2.32 -7.50 -0.34
CA LYS A 43 2.84 -6.59 0.69
C LYS A 43 2.19 -5.21 0.57
N MET A 44 2.17 -4.63 -0.63
CA MET A 44 1.54 -3.33 -0.89
C MET A 44 0.04 -3.34 -0.57
N ARG A 45 -0.65 -4.44 -0.92
CA ARG A 45 -2.08 -4.62 -0.61
C ARG A 45 -2.34 -4.65 0.89
N SER A 46 -1.52 -5.39 1.64
CA SER A 46 -1.61 -5.44 3.10
C SER A 46 -1.39 -4.07 3.73
N GLU A 47 -0.40 -3.33 3.25
CA GLU A 47 -0.08 -1.99 3.75
C GLU A 47 -1.17 -0.98 3.40
N ALA A 48 -1.68 -0.99 2.17
CA ALA A 48 -2.82 -0.16 1.78
C ALA A 48 -4.06 -0.42 2.65
N PHE A 49 -4.33 -1.69 2.98
CA PHE A 49 -5.41 -2.06 3.88
C PHE A 49 -5.17 -1.50 5.29
N GLN A 50 -3.97 -1.66 5.86
CA GLN A 50 -3.61 -1.13 7.18
C GLN A 50 -3.72 0.40 7.23
N LEU A 51 -3.27 1.10 6.17
CA LEU A 51 -3.42 2.55 6.06
C LEU A 51 -4.89 2.97 6.03
N SER A 52 -5.73 2.25 5.30
CA SER A 52 -7.17 2.55 5.25
C SER A 52 -7.84 2.36 6.61
N GLU A 53 -7.48 1.30 7.36
CA GLU A 53 -7.96 1.06 8.71
C GLU A 53 -7.48 2.14 9.69
N LEU A 54 -6.21 2.51 9.62
CA LEU A 54 -5.64 3.56 10.45
C LEU A 54 -6.33 4.90 10.21
N LEU A 55 -6.54 5.28 8.95
CA LEU A 55 -7.22 6.53 8.65
C LEU A 55 -8.66 6.58 9.15
N ILE A 56 -9.39 5.46 9.09
CA ILE A 56 -10.83 5.44 9.38
C ILE A 56 -11.12 5.19 10.86
N ASN A 57 -10.38 4.31 11.50
CA ASN A 57 -10.70 3.82 12.84
C ASN A 57 -9.77 4.34 13.94
N ASP A 58 -8.62 4.93 13.59
CA ASP A 58 -7.73 5.55 14.57
C ASP A 58 -8.08 7.05 14.70
N PRO A 59 -8.16 7.59 15.94
CA PRO A 59 -8.38 9.02 16.15
C PRO A 59 -7.13 9.88 15.91
N GLY A 60 -5.97 9.27 15.80
CA GLY A 60 -4.67 9.94 15.74
C GLY A 60 -4.05 10.19 17.11
N GLU A 61 -2.80 10.65 17.12
CA GLU A 61 -2.06 10.95 18.34
C GLU A 61 -1.36 12.32 18.24
N PRO A 62 -1.70 13.26 19.14
CA PRO A 62 -2.76 13.20 20.14
C PRO A 62 -4.17 13.18 19.51
N ILE A 63 -5.17 12.78 20.32
CA ILE A 63 -6.56 12.58 19.87
C ILE A 63 -7.16 13.81 19.17
N ASN A 64 -6.81 15.01 19.66
CA ASN A 64 -7.26 16.30 19.15
C ASN A 64 -6.21 16.97 18.26
N TRP A 65 -5.52 16.16 17.43
CA TRP A 65 -4.41 16.61 16.60
C TRP A 65 -4.77 17.75 15.64
N GLU A 66 -6.05 17.89 15.26
CA GLU A 66 -6.56 18.95 14.41
C GLU A 66 -6.48 20.34 15.01
N ASN A 67 -6.35 20.46 16.36
CA ASN A 67 -6.28 21.72 17.10
C ASN A 67 -4.86 22.12 17.50
N ILE A 68 -3.85 21.34 17.13
CA ILE A 68 -2.45 21.60 17.47
C ILE A 68 -1.60 21.89 16.23
N ASN A 69 -0.38 22.36 16.47
CA ASN A 69 0.58 22.50 15.37
C ASN A 69 0.86 21.10 14.77
N PHE A 70 0.75 20.99 13.45
CA PHE A 70 0.92 19.75 12.70
C PHE A 70 2.28 19.07 12.92
N ASP A 71 3.33 19.84 13.25
CA ASP A 71 4.65 19.29 13.58
C ASP A 71 4.66 18.44 14.85
N ASN A 72 3.75 18.73 15.79
CA ASN A 72 3.62 18.00 17.05
C ASN A 72 2.71 16.77 16.97
N VAL A 73 2.07 16.54 15.83
CA VAL A 73 1.26 15.35 15.58
C VAL A 73 2.18 14.15 15.39
N LYS A 74 1.94 13.07 16.11
CA LYS A 74 2.71 11.83 16.01
C LYS A 74 2.12 10.86 14.98
N ARG A 75 0.79 10.75 14.98
CA ARG A 75 0.06 9.84 14.10
C ARG A 75 -1.24 10.47 13.64
N LEU A 76 -1.59 10.26 12.38
CA LEU A 76 -2.83 10.76 11.80
C LEU A 76 -3.92 9.69 11.84
N GLY A 77 -5.15 10.14 12.07
CA GLY A 77 -6.36 9.35 11.99
C GLY A 77 -7.56 10.28 11.96
N LEU A 78 -8.64 9.84 11.36
CA LEU A 78 -9.83 10.65 11.10
C LEU A 78 -11.02 10.27 11.97
N SER A 79 -10.90 9.20 12.78
CA SER A 79 -12.00 8.70 13.60
C SER A 79 -12.50 9.75 14.61
N ASP A 80 -13.82 9.77 14.81
CA ASP A 80 -14.48 10.54 15.87
C ASP A 80 -14.73 9.64 17.10
N GLU A 81 -13.87 9.76 18.11
CA GLU A 81 -14.00 8.98 19.35
C GLU A 81 -15.27 9.28 20.13
N THR A 82 -15.86 10.48 19.97
CA THR A 82 -17.06 10.87 20.73
C THR A 82 -18.28 10.07 20.33
N LYS A 83 -18.30 9.47 19.14
CA LYS A 83 -19.46 8.75 18.60
C LYS A 83 -19.46 7.26 18.94
N ASN A 84 -18.34 6.69 19.37
CA ASN A 84 -18.19 5.25 19.66
C ASN A 84 -18.76 4.35 18.54
N LYS A 85 -18.54 4.74 17.28
CA LYS A 85 -18.99 4.07 16.06
C LYS A 85 -17.82 3.79 15.16
N THR A 86 -17.79 2.60 14.58
CA THR A 86 -16.83 2.25 13.55
C THR A 86 -17.09 3.03 12.27
N ASN A 87 -16.03 3.38 11.54
CA ASN A 87 -16.09 4.11 10.28
C ASN A 87 -16.79 5.48 10.38
N PHE A 88 -16.80 6.09 11.56
CA PHE A 88 -17.35 7.43 11.78
C PHE A 88 -16.21 8.44 11.90
N LEU A 89 -16.14 9.38 10.95
CA LEU A 89 -15.06 10.35 10.85
C LEU A 89 -15.44 11.68 11.50
N SER A 90 -14.46 12.37 12.07
CA SER A 90 -14.60 13.73 12.59
C SER A 90 -14.50 14.74 11.46
N GLU A 91 -15.50 15.62 11.33
CA GLU A 91 -15.50 16.70 10.32
C GLU A 91 -14.32 17.66 10.50
N SER A 92 -13.95 17.97 11.77
CA SER A 92 -12.78 18.82 12.05
C SER A 92 -11.49 18.20 11.57
N LYS A 93 -11.31 16.89 11.78
CA LYS A 93 -10.14 16.15 11.31
C LYS A 93 -10.10 16.03 9.78
N ILE A 94 -11.24 15.85 9.13
CA ILE A 94 -11.35 15.86 7.65
C ILE A 94 -10.83 17.19 7.09
N VAL A 95 -11.29 18.32 7.64
CA VAL A 95 -10.86 19.65 7.22
C VAL A 95 -9.37 19.86 7.49
N ALA A 96 -8.91 19.52 8.71
CA ALA A 96 -7.50 19.65 9.08
C ALA A 96 -6.58 18.79 8.20
N PHE A 97 -6.98 17.56 7.89
CA PHE A 97 -6.22 16.67 6.99
C PHE A 97 -6.11 17.28 5.59
N ASN A 98 -7.23 17.75 5.03
CA ASN A 98 -7.24 18.34 3.69
C ASN A 98 -6.39 19.63 3.61
N LEU A 99 -6.40 20.47 4.64
CA LEU A 99 -5.57 21.69 4.71
C LEU A 99 -4.07 21.37 4.76
N ASN A 100 -3.68 20.30 5.47
CA ASN A 100 -2.29 19.89 5.60
C ASN A 100 -1.77 19.09 4.39
N CYS A 101 -2.60 18.79 3.40
CA CYS A 101 -2.19 18.05 2.19
C CYS A 101 -1.15 18.79 1.33
N SER A 102 -1.01 20.09 1.47
CA SER A 102 0.10 20.85 0.87
C SER A 102 1.48 20.36 1.34
N ASN A 103 1.54 19.73 2.53
CA ASN A 103 2.74 19.15 3.12
C ASN A 103 2.71 17.61 3.03
N TYR A 104 2.50 17.08 1.82
CA TYR A 104 2.34 15.65 1.55
C TYR A 104 3.40 14.76 2.23
N GLU A 105 4.68 15.12 2.16
CA GLU A 105 5.77 14.35 2.76
C GLU A 105 5.62 14.20 4.27
N LYS A 106 5.17 15.25 4.97
CA LYS A 106 4.89 15.16 6.41
C LYS A 106 3.69 14.27 6.70
N ILE A 107 2.67 14.27 5.86
CA ILE A 107 1.53 13.35 6.01
C ILE A 107 2.01 11.92 5.84
N LYS A 108 2.81 11.64 4.81
CA LYS A 108 3.40 10.33 4.53
C LYS A 108 4.21 9.82 5.73
N GLU A 109 5.07 10.65 6.31
CA GLU A 109 5.84 10.34 7.52
C GLU A 109 4.92 9.98 8.70
N LYS A 110 3.87 10.78 8.95
CA LYS A 110 2.95 10.57 10.09
C LYS A 110 1.98 9.40 9.90
N LEU A 111 1.78 8.95 8.67
CA LEU A 111 1.08 7.70 8.35
C LEU A 111 2.02 6.48 8.41
N GLY A 112 3.35 6.70 8.44
CA GLY A 112 4.34 5.65 8.58
C GLY A 112 4.45 4.72 7.38
N THR A 113 4.22 5.23 6.17
CA THR A 113 4.33 4.44 4.93
C THR A 113 5.49 4.87 4.07
N ASP A 114 6.13 3.90 3.42
CA ASP A 114 7.18 4.13 2.41
C ASP A 114 6.59 4.30 1.00
N TYR A 115 5.35 3.86 0.77
CA TYR A 115 4.68 3.95 -0.52
C TYR A 115 4.09 5.35 -0.74
N ASP A 116 4.01 5.74 -2.00
CA ASP A 116 3.22 6.91 -2.36
C ASP A 116 1.74 6.55 -2.38
N PHE A 117 0.89 7.52 -2.06
CA PHE A 117 -0.55 7.30 -1.95
C PHE A 117 -1.34 8.54 -2.34
N SER A 118 -2.60 8.34 -2.67
CA SER A 118 -3.61 9.40 -2.75
C SER A 118 -4.79 9.06 -1.86
N VAL A 119 -5.34 10.06 -1.19
CA VAL A 119 -6.58 9.94 -0.40
C VAL A 119 -7.62 10.88 -0.96
N TYR A 120 -8.79 10.32 -1.29
CA TYR A 120 -9.96 11.08 -1.68
C TYR A 120 -11.12 10.72 -0.75
N LEU A 121 -11.87 11.73 -0.34
CA LEU A 121 -13.14 11.54 0.38
C LEU A 121 -14.22 12.31 -0.36
N PHE A 122 -15.25 11.59 -0.76
CA PHE A 122 -16.44 12.15 -1.40
C PHE A 122 -17.64 12.01 -0.46
N ASP A 123 -18.51 13.02 -0.44
CA ASP A 123 -19.78 12.94 0.28
C ASP A 123 -20.87 12.24 -0.57
N SER A 124 -22.07 12.08 0.00
CA SER A 124 -23.21 11.45 -0.67
C SER A 124 -23.66 12.17 -1.95
N LYS A 125 -23.25 13.43 -2.13
CA LYS A 125 -23.54 14.24 -3.31
C LYS A 125 -22.40 14.26 -4.32
N GLY A 126 -21.32 13.50 -4.07
CA GLY A 126 -20.13 13.45 -4.90
C GLY A 126 -19.20 14.67 -4.74
N GLN A 127 -19.39 15.50 -3.70
CA GLN A 127 -18.49 16.61 -3.43
C GLN A 127 -17.23 16.10 -2.73
N THR A 128 -16.08 16.59 -3.18
CA THR A 128 -14.79 16.23 -2.60
C THR A 128 -14.57 16.95 -1.26
N LYS A 129 -14.38 16.19 -0.18
CA LYS A 129 -14.05 16.69 1.16
C LYS A 129 -12.54 16.58 1.45
N ILE A 130 -11.89 15.53 0.96
CA ILE A 130 -10.44 15.38 0.99
C ILE A 130 -9.95 15.12 -0.42
N LYS A 131 -8.86 15.83 -0.79
CA LYS A 131 -8.06 15.55 -1.97
C LYS A 131 -6.60 15.69 -1.60
N CYS A 132 -5.96 14.57 -1.34
CA CYS A 132 -4.56 14.50 -0.96
C CYS A 132 -3.80 13.56 -1.87
N SER A 133 -2.83 14.09 -2.61
CA SER A 133 -1.98 13.34 -3.53
C SER A 133 -0.62 14.02 -3.64
N PRO A 134 0.44 13.30 -4.01
CA PRO A 134 1.73 13.91 -4.29
C PRO A 134 1.65 14.86 -5.49
N ASN A 135 2.53 15.88 -5.52
CA ASN A 135 2.57 16.86 -6.60
C ASN A 135 2.92 16.23 -7.96
N THR A 136 3.70 15.17 -7.96
CA THR A 136 4.09 14.40 -9.15
C THR A 136 3.63 12.96 -9.00
N ILE A 137 2.60 12.60 -9.74
CA ILE A 137 2.12 11.21 -9.79
C ILE A 137 2.99 10.46 -10.81
N ALA A 138 3.99 9.75 -10.30
CA ALA A 138 4.78 8.83 -11.11
C ALA A 138 4.23 7.41 -10.93
N PHE A 139 3.21 7.03 -11.72
CA PHE A 139 2.74 5.64 -11.72
C PHE A 139 3.86 4.72 -12.20
N ARG A 140 4.46 3.99 -11.29
CA ARG A 140 5.47 2.97 -11.57
C ARG A 140 4.93 1.58 -11.25
N GLY A 141 4.12 1.02 -12.13
CA GLY A 141 3.78 -0.40 -12.08
C GLY A 141 2.46 -0.71 -11.36
N ILE A 142 2.51 -1.28 -10.15
CA ILE A 142 1.34 -1.80 -9.44
C ILE A 142 0.65 -0.65 -8.69
N ASN A 143 -0.66 -0.54 -8.84
CA ASN A 143 -1.53 0.36 -8.07
C ASN A 143 -2.57 -0.46 -7.32
N ILE A 144 -2.77 -0.19 -6.04
CA ILE A 144 -3.79 -0.81 -5.19
C ILE A 144 -4.77 0.28 -4.77
N THR A 145 -6.03 0.09 -5.10
CA THR A 145 -7.12 0.99 -4.70
C THR A 145 -8.00 0.30 -3.65
N ILE A 146 -8.24 0.99 -2.54
CA ILE A 146 -9.15 0.55 -1.47
C ILE A 146 -10.24 1.61 -1.32
N SER A 147 -11.48 1.17 -1.41
CA SER A 147 -12.66 2.00 -1.18
C SER A 147 -13.36 1.58 0.10
N ARG A 148 -13.75 2.57 0.92
CA ARG A 148 -14.42 2.38 2.21
C ARG A 148 -15.60 3.32 2.33
N MET A 149 -16.75 2.76 2.72
CA MET A 149 -17.89 3.58 3.12
C MET A 149 -17.68 4.10 4.54
N VAL A 150 -17.83 5.41 4.71
CA VAL A 150 -17.64 6.13 5.97
C VAL A 150 -18.81 7.05 6.25
N ALA A 151 -19.04 7.37 7.53
CA ALA A 151 -20.01 8.36 7.95
C ALA A 151 -19.29 9.54 8.62
N PHE A 152 -19.81 10.73 8.48
CA PHE A 152 -19.33 11.95 9.15
C PHE A 152 -20.45 12.95 9.29
N GLY A 153 -20.51 13.64 10.44
CA GLY A 153 -21.62 14.55 10.72
C GLY A 153 -22.98 13.85 10.65
N ASN A 154 -23.81 14.29 9.72
CA ASN A 154 -25.12 13.71 9.40
C ASN A 154 -25.14 13.12 7.98
N ASP A 155 -23.97 12.93 7.37
CA ASP A 155 -23.83 12.45 6.01
C ASP A 155 -22.99 11.16 5.97
N PHE A 156 -22.92 10.55 4.81
CA PHE A 156 -22.05 9.42 4.53
C PHE A 156 -21.28 9.69 3.24
N GLY A 157 -20.20 8.97 3.07
CA GLY A 157 -19.35 9.16 1.90
C GLY A 157 -18.48 7.95 1.62
N GLU A 158 -17.66 8.11 0.60
CA GLU A 158 -16.70 7.11 0.15
C GLU A 158 -15.30 7.66 0.31
N LEU A 159 -14.47 6.96 1.11
CA LEU A 159 -13.05 7.21 1.21
C LEU A 159 -12.31 6.26 0.25
N ILE A 160 -11.56 6.83 -0.67
CA ILE A 160 -10.75 6.09 -1.65
C ILE A 160 -9.28 6.35 -1.31
N LEU A 161 -8.56 5.26 -1.07
CA LEU A 161 -7.11 5.23 -0.88
C LEU A 161 -6.46 4.50 -2.05
N GLU A 162 -5.57 5.17 -2.75
CA GLU A 162 -4.74 4.58 -3.80
C GLU A 162 -3.30 4.55 -3.30
N VAL A 163 -2.59 3.41 -3.49
CA VAL A 163 -1.19 3.20 -3.06
C VAL A 163 -0.39 2.62 -4.21
N TRP A 164 0.84 3.14 -4.47
CA TRP A 164 1.75 2.68 -5.53
C TRP A 164 3.23 2.76 -5.17
#